data_0bb45f805ad1030f01bd7c4d8a2fc626
#
_entry.id   0bb45f805ad1030f01bd7c4d8a2fc626
#
_cell.length_a   1.000
_cell.length_b   1.000
_cell.length_c   1.000
_cell.angle_alpha   90.00
_cell.angle_beta   90.00
_cell.angle_gamma   90.00
#
_symmetry.space_group_name_H-M   'P 1'
#
loop_
_entity.id
_entity.type
_entity.pdbx_description
1 polymer ?
#
loop_
_entity_poly.entity_id
_entity_poly.type
_entity_poly.pdbx_seq_one_letter_code
_entity_poly.pdbx_strand_id
1 'polypeptide(L)'
;DNEHNPFQCNLGYQVSLSGKGEWAKKGDYIGKEALENMKKELLNGQKPYKLQLVGMELGGKPIEEYAPDFWLISKDGKNPIGFVTSPWYHPEKGTNIAMGYVPFDGTVNKNGFPKGNVGDKFKVHLPKKYCEKGSNPVDAVIVDIPFTESYNPNTREVTK
;
A
#
# COMPACT_ATOMS: atom_id res chain seq x y z
N ASP A 1 4.15 -4.18 14.30
CA ASP A 1 3.89 -5.48 14.94
C ASP A 1 4.84 -6.54 14.37
N ASN A 2 4.78 -7.77 14.85
CA ASN A 2 5.63 -8.87 14.40
C ASN A 2 5.12 -9.59 13.14
N GLU A 3 4.02 -9.15 12.56
CA GLU A 3 3.45 -9.70 11.32
C GLU A 3 3.76 -8.85 10.08
N HIS A 4 4.16 -7.58 10.29
CA HIS A 4 4.41 -6.64 9.20
C HIS A 4 5.83 -6.09 9.26
N ASN A 5 6.53 -6.15 8.14
CA ASN A 5 7.88 -5.61 8.00
C ASN A 5 7.87 -4.25 7.26
N PRO A 6 8.95 -3.45 7.38
CA PRO A 6 9.01 -2.12 6.77
C PRO A 6 8.85 -2.14 5.23
N PHE A 7 9.36 -3.15 4.55
CA PHE A 7 9.24 -3.23 3.08
C PHE A 7 7.80 -3.47 2.66
N GLN A 8 7.11 -4.37 3.36
CA GLN A 8 5.69 -4.67 3.14
C GLN A 8 4.79 -3.44 3.35
N CYS A 9 5.19 -2.55 4.26
CA CYS A 9 4.44 -1.34 4.61
C CYS A 9 4.87 -0.08 3.83
N ASN A 10 5.65 -0.20 2.76
CA ASN A 10 6.23 0.92 2.00
C ASN A 10 7.15 1.84 2.82
N LEU A 11 7.69 1.37 3.93
CA LEU A 11 8.60 2.11 4.82
C LEU A 11 10.07 1.73 4.60
N GLY A 12 10.38 0.99 3.54
CA GLY A 12 11.73 0.52 3.24
C GLY A 12 12.76 1.66 3.11
N TYR A 13 12.32 2.85 2.69
CA TYR A 13 13.19 4.03 2.60
C TYR A 13 13.69 4.54 3.96
N GLN A 14 13.03 4.16 5.05
CA GLN A 14 13.45 4.49 6.42
C GLN A 14 14.43 3.46 7.01
N VAL A 15 14.61 2.33 6.33
CA VAL A 15 15.50 1.26 6.79
C VAL A 15 16.93 1.56 6.36
N SER A 16 17.82 1.79 7.31
CA SER A 16 19.23 2.07 7.06
C SER A 16 20.04 0.78 6.96
N LEU A 17 20.25 0.29 5.74
CA LEU A 17 21.03 -0.91 5.46
C LEU A 17 22.39 -0.62 4.79
N SER A 18 22.63 0.60 4.31
CA SER A 18 23.76 0.91 3.44
C SER A 18 24.98 1.49 4.14
N GLY A 19 24.94 1.69 5.44
CA GLY A 19 26.03 2.35 6.17
C GLY A 19 26.29 3.82 5.76
N LYS A 20 25.38 4.43 4.99
CA LYS A 20 25.45 5.83 4.54
C LYS A 20 24.31 6.64 5.16
N GLY A 21 24.61 7.84 5.66
CA GLY A 21 23.62 8.72 6.27
C GLY A 21 23.71 8.77 7.80
N GLU A 22 22.92 9.63 8.39
CA GLU A 22 22.96 9.94 9.82
C GLU A 22 22.59 8.71 10.71
N TRP A 23 21.73 7.83 10.22
CA TRP A 23 21.32 6.59 10.88
C TRP A 23 22.36 5.45 10.75
N ALA A 24 23.22 5.51 9.76
CA ALA A 24 24.28 4.51 9.53
C ALA A 24 25.35 4.50 10.64
N LYS A 25 25.49 5.57 11.40
CA LYS A 25 26.43 5.67 12.51
C LYS A 25 26.02 4.92 13.77
N LYS A 26 24.80 4.36 13.82
CA LYS A 26 24.25 3.69 15.01
C LYS A 26 24.65 2.22 15.18
N GLY A 27 25.50 1.68 14.30
CA GLY A 27 25.97 0.29 14.45
C GLY A 27 24.90 -0.76 14.15
N ASP A 28 25.00 -1.88 14.82
CA ASP A 28 24.05 -2.98 14.71
C ASP A 28 22.78 -2.70 15.52
N TYR A 29 21.65 -3.17 15.01
CA TYR A 29 20.36 -3.12 15.67
C TYR A 29 19.63 -4.46 15.50
N ILE A 30 18.70 -4.75 16.39
CA ILE A 30 17.90 -5.97 16.35
C ILE A 30 17.11 -6.02 15.03
N GLY A 31 17.24 -7.12 14.28
CA GLY A 31 16.55 -7.33 13.02
C GLY A 31 17.28 -6.82 11.78
N LYS A 32 18.47 -6.19 11.88
CA LYS A 32 19.25 -5.71 10.74
C LYS A 32 19.54 -6.81 9.73
N GLU A 33 20.08 -7.96 10.18
CA GLU A 33 20.38 -9.10 9.31
C GLU A 33 19.14 -9.62 8.58
N ALA A 34 18.00 -9.71 9.27
CA ALA A 34 16.75 -10.14 8.67
C ALA A 34 16.29 -9.17 7.57
N LEU A 35 16.42 -7.86 7.79
CA LEU A 35 16.08 -6.84 6.78
C LEU A 35 17.05 -6.83 5.61
N GLU A 36 18.36 -7.06 5.84
CA GLU A 36 19.35 -7.20 4.77
C GLU A 36 19.07 -8.42 3.89
N ASN A 37 18.73 -9.56 4.50
CA ASN A 37 18.37 -10.77 3.77
C ASN A 37 17.09 -10.57 2.96
N MET A 38 16.06 -10.00 3.56
CA MET A 38 14.82 -9.68 2.87
C MET A 38 15.04 -8.73 1.68
N LYS A 39 15.88 -7.71 1.83
CA LYS A 39 16.25 -6.82 0.71
C LYS A 39 16.97 -7.57 -0.41
N LYS A 40 17.88 -8.49 -0.09
CA LYS A 40 18.55 -9.34 -1.10
C LYS A 40 17.53 -10.21 -1.85
N GLU A 41 16.59 -10.82 -1.13
CA GLU A 41 15.51 -11.62 -1.72
C GLU A 41 14.67 -10.78 -2.69
N LEU A 42 14.25 -9.58 -2.28
CA LEU A 42 13.50 -8.65 -3.13
C LEU A 42 14.27 -8.27 -4.41
N LEU A 43 15.57 -7.94 -4.29
CA LEU A 43 16.42 -7.61 -5.44
C LEU A 43 16.63 -8.80 -6.39
N ASN A 44 16.53 -10.03 -5.88
CA ASN A 44 16.60 -11.26 -6.67
C ASN A 44 15.24 -11.69 -7.22
N GLY A 45 14.20 -10.87 -7.11
CA GLY A 45 12.85 -11.17 -7.60
C GLY A 45 12.09 -12.20 -6.76
N GLN A 46 12.55 -12.48 -5.55
CA GLN A 46 11.86 -13.35 -4.61
C GLN A 46 10.77 -12.57 -3.85
N LYS A 47 9.83 -13.31 -3.26
CA LYS A 47 8.69 -12.75 -2.52
C LYS A 47 8.78 -13.12 -1.05
N PRO A 48 9.54 -12.36 -0.23
CA PRO A 48 9.74 -12.70 1.19
C PRO A 48 8.47 -12.56 2.04
N TYR A 49 7.40 -12.00 1.49
CA TYR A 49 6.09 -11.90 2.13
C TYR A 49 4.96 -12.01 1.10
N LYS A 50 3.74 -12.24 1.57
CA LYS A 50 2.58 -12.56 0.71
C LYS A 50 1.80 -11.33 0.25
N LEU A 51 1.67 -10.32 1.11
CA LEU A 51 0.82 -9.14 0.90
C LEU A 51 1.65 -7.87 0.94
N GLN A 52 1.32 -6.90 0.07
CA GLN A 52 1.93 -5.59 -0.02
C GLN A 52 0.89 -4.51 0.29
N LEU A 53 1.26 -3.55 1.12
CA LEU A 53 0.46 -2.34 1.33
C LEU A 53 0.47 -1.49 0.06
N VAL A 54 -0.70 -1.06 -0.37
CA VAL A 54 -0.89 -0.21 -1.56
C VAL A 54 -1.90 0.89 -1.28
N GLY A 55 -1.82 1.99 -2.05
CA GLY A 55 -2.88 2.97 -2.17
C GLY A 55 -3.84 2.58 -3.29
N MET A 56 -5.12 2.89 -3.14
CA MET A 56 -6.13 2.66 -4.16
C MET A 56 -7.19 3.74 -4.19
N GLU A 57 -7.75 3.97 -5.37
CA GLU A 57 -9.02 4.67 -5.54
C GLU A 57 -10.11 3.63 -5.74
N LEU A 58 -11.29 3.86 -5.15
CA LEU A 58 -12.40 2.92 -5.23
C LEU A 58 -13.75 3.64 -5.38
N GLY A 59 -14.65 2.97 -6.07
CA GLY A 59 -16.02 3.44 -6.30
C GLY A 59 -16.89 3.37 -5.02
N GLY A 60 -18.16 3.64 -5.22
CA GLY A 60 -19.17 3.67 -4.17
C GLY A 60 -19.52 5.09 -3.70
N LYS A 61 -20.41 5.19 -2.74
CA LYS A 61 -20.78 6.48 -2.13
C LYS A 61 -19.63 7.02 -1.28
N PRO A 62 -19.58 8.35 -1.04
CA PRO A 62 -18.56 8.96 -0.18
C PRO A 62 -18.47 8.26 1.19
N ILE A 63 -17.23 7.95 1.61
CA ILE A 63 -16.92 7.32 2.89
C ILE A 63 -16.42 8.41 3.82
N GLU A 64 -17.33 8.96 4.63
CA GLU A 64 -17.07 10.12 5.50
C GLU A 64 -17.08 9.77 6.98
N GLU A 65 -17.14 8.47 7.29
CA GLU A 65 -17.14 7.95 8.65
C GLU A 65 -15.99 6.97 8.84
N TYR A 66 -15.50 6.89 10.06
CA TYR A 66 -14.54 5.86 10.44
C TYR A 66 -15.11 4.46 10.23
N ALA A 67 -14.36 3.63 9.52
CA ALA A 67 -14.72 2.24 9.23
C ALA A 67 -13.75 1.30 9.98
N PRO A 68 -14.19 0.68 11.09
CA PRO A 68 -13.33 -0.19 11.90
C PRO A 68 -13.06 -1.54 11.25
N ASP A 69 -13.93 -1.97 10.33
CA ASP A 69 -13.85 -3.29 9.71
C ASP A 69 -12.93 -3.27 8.48
N PHE A 70 -12.24 -4.39 8.25
CA PHE A 70 -11.50 -4.61 7.02
C PHE A 70 -12.45 -5.07 5.91
N TRP A 71 -12.32 -4.49 4.71
CA TRP A 71 -13.16 -4.84 3.58
C TRP A 71 -12.41 -5.73 2.60
N LEU A 72 -13.04 -6.80 2.19
CA LEU A 72 -12.40 -7.81 1.34
C LEU A 72 -12.12 -7.28 -0.06
N ILE A 73 -10.92 -7.58 -0.55
CA ILE A 73 -10.48 -7.34 -1.92
C ILE A 73 -10.45 -8.66 -2.67
N SER A 74 -10.92 -8.66 -3.92
CA SER A 74 -10.89 -9.81 -4.83
C SER A 74 -10.51 -9.36 -6.25
N LYS A 75 -10.07 -10.28 -7.12
CA LYS A 75 -9.94 -10.01 -8.57
C LYS A 75 -11.24 -10.27 -9.31
N ASP A 76 -11.92 -11.33 -8.94
CA ASP A 76 -13.11 -11.87 -9.62
C ASP A 76 -14.43 -11.43 -8.98
N GLY A 77 -14.40 -10.66 -7.91
CA GLY A 77 -15.57 -10.28 -7.12
C GLY A 77 -16.09 -11.39 -6.19
N LYS A 78 -15.38 -12.52 -6.04
CA LYS A 78 -15.84 -13.68 -5.25
C LYS A 78 -14.79 -14.15 -4.26
N ASN A 79 -13.55 -14.39 -4.71
CA ASN A 79 -12.50 -15.01 -3.90
C ASN A 79 -11.63 -13.92 -3.25
N PRO A 80 -11.66 -13.76 -1.92
CA PRO A 80 -10.84 -12.76 -1.25
C PRO A 80 -9.35 -13.08 -1.40
N ILE A 81 -8.56 -12.05 -1.74
CA ILE A 81 -7.11 -12.13 -1.89
C ILE A 81 -6.37 -11.08 -1.06
N GLY A 82 -7.09 -10.13 -0.48
CA GLY A 82 -6.55 -9.02 0.30
C GLY A 82 -7.67 -8.28 1.03
N PHE A 83 -7.32 -7.15 1.62
CA PHE A 83 -8.27 -6.35 2.39
C PHE A 83 -7.91 -4.87 2.43
N VAL A 84 -8.93 -4.01 2.48
CA VAL A 84 -8.83 -2.57 2.73
C VAL A 84 -8.73 -2.34 4.23
N THR A 85 -7.84 -1.43 4.65
CA THR A 85 -7.63 -1.09 6.07
C THR A 85 -8.15 0.28 6.44
N SER A 86 -8.00 1.27 5.55
CA SER A 86 -8.23 2.68 5.87
C SER A 86 -8.85 3.40 4.68
N PRO A 87 -10.16 3.25 4.47
CA PRO A 87 -10.88 3.93 3.40
C PRO A 87 -11.35 5.31 3.85
N TRP A 88 -11.34 6.29 2.93
CA TRP A 88 -11.86 7.63 3.17
C TRP A 88 -12.24 8.33 1.87
N TYR A 89 -13.20 9.25 1.92
CA TYR A 89 -13.52 10.10 0.78
C TYR A 89 -12.51 11.25 0.65
N HIS A 90 -11.98 11.45 -0.55
CA HIS A 90 -11.06 12.55 -0.88
C HIS A 90 -11.84 13.65 -1.64
N PRO A 91 -12.17 14.79 -0.99
CA PRO A 91 -13.05 15.79 -1.59
C PRO A 91 -12.50 16.41 -2.88
N GLU A 92 -11.20 16.71 -2.91
CA GLU A 92 -10.55 17.34 -4.08
C GLU A 92 -10.52 16.41 -5.29
N LYS A 93 -10.36 15.10 -5.08
CA LYS A 93 -10.40 14.09 -6.14
C LYS A 93 -11.83 13.67 -6.51
N GLY A 94 -12.80 13.94 -5.66
CA GLY A 94 -14.18 13.49 -5.86
C GLY A 94 -14.37 11.97 -5.83
N THR A 95 -13.45 11.24 -5.19
CA THR A 95 -13.46 9.77 -5.13
C THR A 95 -13.07 9.25 -3.75
N ASN A 96 -13.39 8.00 -3.46
CA ASN A 96 -12.88 7.34 -2.28
C ASN A 96 -11.43 6.90 -2.52
N ILE A 97 -10.58 7.13 -1.54
CA ILE A 97 -9.22 6.61 -1.47
C ILE A 97 -9.13 5.59 -0.34
N ALA A 98 -8.18 4.68 -0.43
CA ALA A 98 -7.94 3.71 0.64
C ALA A 98 -6.49 3.23 0.68
N MET A 99 -6.06 2.84 1.87
CA MET A 99 -4.92 1.94 2.03
C MET A 99 -5.43 0.51 2.17
N GLY A 100 -4.67 -0.46 1.66
CA GLY A 100 -5.05 -1.86 1.77
C GLY A 100 -3.91 -2.79 1.41
N TYR A 101 -4.08 -4.07 1.70
CA TYR A 101 -3.13 -5.11 1.39
C TYR A 101 -3.62 -5.96 0.22
N VAL A 102 -2.78 -6.11 -0.80
CA VAL A 102 -3.01 -6.99 -1.96
C VAL A 102 -1.87 -7.98 -2.10
N PRO A 103 -2.02 -9.09 -2.84
CA PRO A 103 -0.93 -10.02 -3.09
C PRO A 103 0.28 -9.31 -3.68
N PHE A 104 1.45 -9.54 -3.07
CA PHE A 104 2.71 -9.01 -3.58
C PHE A 104 3.15 -9.82 -4.82
N ASP A 105 3.33 -9.15 -5.93
CA ASP A 105 3.72 -9.78 -7.20
C ASP A 105 5.23 -9.91 -7.40
N GLY A 106 6.04 -9.30 -6.53
CA GLY A 106 7.50 -9.28 -6.61
C GLY A 106 8.06 -8.01 -7.25
N THR A 107 7.19 -7.07 -7.67
CA THR A 107 7.67 -5.83 -8.31
C THR A 107 8.34 -4.91 -7.29
N VAL A 108 9.55 -4.46 -7.64
CA VAL A 108 10.32 -3.48 -6.88
C VAL A 108 10.73 -2.31 -7.76
N ASN A 109 10.96 -1.15 -7.16
CA ASN A 109 11.53 0.00 -7.87
C ASN A 109 13.05 -0.16 -8.02
N LYS A 110 13.70 0.80 -8.71
CA LYS A 110 15.15 0.83 -8.95
C LYS A 110 16.01 0.76 -7.68
N ASN A 111 15.46 1.10 -6.54
CA ASN A 111 16.13 1.05 -5.23
C ASN A 111 15.87 -0.25 -4.47
N GLY A 112 15.15 -1.20 -5.06
CA GLY A 112 14.77 -2.46 -4.45
C GLY A 112 13.64 -2.36 -3.42
N PHE A 113 12.87 -1.25 -3.43
CA PHE A 113 11.70 -1.14 -2.57
C PHE A 113 10.47 -1.72 -3.27
N PRO A 114 9.63 -2.48 -2.55
CA PRO A 114 8.39 -3.01 -3.09
C PRO A 114 7.50 -1.90 -3.64
N LYS A 115 6.84 -2.21 -4.71
CA LYS A 115 5.93 -1.30 -5.39
C LYS A 115 4.66 -2.06 -5.78
N GLY A 116 3.49 -1.52 -5.44
CA GLY A 116 2.24 -1.97 -6.05
C GLY A 116 2.19 -1.57 -7.52
N ASN A 117 1.59 -2.38 -8.36
CA ASN A 117 1.40 -2.05 -9.77
C ASN A 117 0.30 -1.00 -9.92
N VAL A 118 0.69 0.25 -10.11
CA VAL A 118 -0.25 1.34 -10.40
C VAL A 118 -1.05 1.01 -11.66
N GLY A 119 -2.37 1.12 -11.56
CA GLY A 119 -3.29 0.75 -12.62
C GLY A 119 -3.88 -0.66 -12.52
N ASP A 120 -3.35 -1.53 -11.65
CA ASP A 120 -3.97 -2.83 -11.39
C ASP A 120 -5.37 -2.66 -10.81
N LYS A 121 -6.31 -3.46 -11.31
CA LYS A 121 -7.73 -3.39 -10.96
C LYS A 121 -8.13 -4.55 -10.07
N PHE A 122 -8.97 -4.22 -9.11
CA PHE A 122 -9.55 -5.14 -8.14
C PHE A 122 -11.03 -4.84 -7.92
N LYS A 123 -11.68 -5.71 -7.17
CA LYS A 123 -13.05 -5.54 -6.67
C LYS A 123 -13.01 -5.46 -5.15
N VAL A 124 -13.69 -4.48 -4.58
CA VAL A 124 -13.79 -4.29 -3.11
C VAL A 124 -15.23 -4.48 -2.67
N HIS A 125 -15.43 -5.31 -1.66
CA HIS A 125 -16.74 -5.57 -1.06
C HIS A 125 -17.02 -4.50 0.01
N LEU A 126 -17.82 -3.49 -0.35
CA LEU A 126 -18.20 -2.42 0.56
C LEU A 126 -19.33 -2.84 1.51
N PRO A 127 -19.40 -2.26 2.73
CA PRO A 127 -20.62 -2.28 3.54
C PRO A 127 -21.81 -1.69 2.77
N LYS A 128 -23.01 -2.24 2.99
CA LYS A 128 -24.24 -1.86 2.25
C LYS A 128 -24.50 -0.35 2.22
N LYS A 129 -24.18 0.37 3.30
CA LYS A 129 -24.41 1.82 3.41
C LYS A 129 -23.62 2.65 2.38
N TYR A 130 -22.46 2.15 1.92
CA TYR A 130 -21.61 2.80 0.92
C TYR A 130 -21.83 2.30 -0.50
N CYS A 131 -22.72 1.32 -0.69
CA CYS A 131 -23.04 0.80 -2.00
C CYS A 131 -24.19 1.57 -2.65
N GLU A 132 -24.12 1.75 -3.96
CA GLU A 132 -25.30 1.99 -4.78
C GLU A 132 -26.02 0.66 -5.03
N LYS A 133 -27.31 0.74 -5.32
CA LYS A 133 -28.13 -0.48 -5.53
C LYS A 133 -27.58 -1.30 -6.68
N GLY A 134 -27.14 -2.52 -6.37
CA GLY A 134 -26.61 -3.47 -7.36
C GLY A 134 -25.11 -3.29 -7.70
N SER A 135 -24.39 -2.41 -7.00
CA SER A 135 -22.98 -2.08 -7.29
C SER A 135 -21.96 -2.66 -6.29
N ASN A 136 -22.22 -3.81 -5.71
CA ASN A 136 -21.27 -4.46 -4.82
C ASN A 136 -20.87 -5.85 -5.36
N PRO A 137 -19.60 -6.15 -5.53
CA PRO A 137 -18.41 -5.33 -5.20
C PRO A 137 -18.19 -4.16 -6.18
N VAL A 138 -17.52 -3.10 -5.69
CA VAL A 138 -17.14 -1.94 -6.49
C VAL A 138 -15.76 -2.13 -7.12
N ASP A 139 -15.50 -1.37 -8.20
CA ASP A 139 -14.18 -1.31 -8.81
C ASP A 139 -13.20 -0.53 -7.91
N ALA A 140 -11.96 -1.00 -7.88
CA ALA A 140 -10.84 -0.34 -7.26
C ALA A 140 -9.62 -0.41 -8.19
N VAL A 141 -8.79 0.62 -8.16
CA VAL A 141 -7.54 0.69 -8.94
C VAL A 141 -6.40 1.10 -8.03
N ILE A 142 -5.25 0.44 -8.15
CA ILE A 142 -4.04 0.84 -7.42
C ILE A 142 -3.53 2.17 -7.96
N VAL A 143 -3.24 3.09 -7.06
CA VAL A 143 -2.66 4.41 -7.34
C VAL A 143 -1.40 4.65 -6.52
N ASP A 144 -0.60 5.61 -6.94
CA ASP A 144 0.57 6.03 -6.16
C ASP A 144 0.15 6.68 -4.83
N ILE A 145 0.99 6.55 -3.83
CA ILE A 145 0.90 7.24 -2.55
C ILE A 145 2.13 8.14 -2.38
N PRO A 146 1.93 9.34 -1.81
CA PRO A 146 0.69 9.91 -1.26
C PRO A 146 -0.35 10.27 -2.34
N PHE A 147 -1.61 10.33 -1.95
CA PHE A 147 -2.75 10.59 -2.85
C PHE A 147 -2.84 12.04 -3.36
N THR A 148 -1.96 12.92 -2.95
CA THR A 148 -1.97 14.35 -3.31
C THR A 148 -0.98 14.62 -4.44
N GLU A 149 -1.43 15.35 -5.47
CA GLU A 149 -0.57 15.75 -6.58
C GLU A 149 0.45 16.85 -6.19
N SER A 150 0.19 17.56 -5.09
CA SER A 150 1.04 18.61 -4.56
C SER A 150 2.33 18.13 -3.87
N TYR A 151 2.46 16.81 -3.64
CA TYR A 151 3.65 16.23 -3.02
C TYR A 151 4.60 15.69 -4.07
N ASN A 152 5.78 16.29 -4.17
CA ASN A 152 6.86 15.74 -4.97
C ASN A 152 7.86 14.97 -4.07
N PRO A 153 7.88 13.64 -4.10
CA PRO A 153 8.77 12.85 -3.25
C PRO A 153 10.25 13.05 -3.55
N ASN A 154 10.60 13.60 -4.72
CA ASN A 154 11.99 13.86 -5.11
C ASN A 154 12.52 15.19 -4.56
N THR A 155 11.67 16.16 -4.35
CA THR A 155 12.06 17.50 -3.88
C THR A 155 11.75 17.73 -2.42
N ARG A 156 10.89 16.92 -1.80
CA ARG A 156 10.31 17.15 -0.46
C ARG A 156 9.63 18.52 -0.32
N GLU A 157 9.34 19.16 -1.41
CA GLU A 157 8.65 20.44 -1.44
C GLU A 157 7.15 20.21 -1.57
N VAL A 158 6.37 20.88 -0.69
CA VAL A 158 4.93 21.00 -0.85
C VAL A 158 4.70 22.15 -1.81
N THR A 159 4.33 21.86 -3.04
CA THR A 159 3.88 22.91 -3.96
C THR A 159 2.56 23.48 -3.45
N LYS A 160 2.57 24.76 -3.15
CA LYS A 160 1.38 25.52 -2.73
C LYS A 160 0.44 25.75 -3.89
#